data_47e6cd0953fb01f3be1f839a531dda15
#
_entry.id   47e6cd0953fb01f3be1f839a531dda15
#
_cell.length_a   1.000
_cell.length_b   1.000
_cell.length_c   1.000
_cell.angle_alpha   90.00
_cell.angle_beta   90.00
_cell.angle_gamma   90.00
#
_symmetry.space_group_name_H-M   'P 1'
#
loop_
_entity.id
_entity.type
_entity.pdbx_description
1 polymer ?
#
loop_
_entity_poly.entity_id
_entity_poly.type
_entity_poly.pdbx_seq_one_letter_code
_entity_poly.pdbx_strand_id
1 'polypeptide(L)'
;MQSKDRINDFVVKIATVNGTGSSSANTLLMKAIFRMGIPVVGKNYFPSNIQGLPTWYEIRVTGEGYLARSGKVDIMVAMNAQTYAEDLASVVTNGVLIYDASWPRAELQDRSDITVFPIPLSKMCNESFTGARARILMKNIAYVGAIAALIEIDRDVVRQLLGETFTDKPDLVESNMQAFELGYDYAQTEFNCPLESRLVPMDAMSNHIMIDGNTAAALGCVYAGATVGSWYPITPSTSLFDAFGNFCRQLRQNPETGEQNFCIIQAEDELAAIGMALGAAWNGARAFTATSGPGVSLMSEFLGLAYYTEIPLALFDVQRAGPSTGMPTRTQQSDILAAAFASHGDTRHVLLFPADPEECFRMAVSAFDLADRLQTPIIVMMDLDIGMNDWPCPELTWDDSYQPDRGKVYTARDLSEMDTFARYLDVDGDGICYRTLPGEHPNGAYLIRGSGHNKFGGYTERADEYLEVVDRLRRKFDTAAELVPEPVI
;
A
#
# COMPACT_ATOMS: atom_id res chain seq x y z
N MET A 1 -31.70 28.45 6.88
CA MET A 1 -31.69 27.20 6.10
C MET A 1 -31.72 26.08 7.12
N GLN A 2 -32.70 25.21 7.10
CA GLN A 2 -32.75 24.06 7.99
C GLN A 2 -31.50 23.20 7.71
N SER A 3 -30.71 22.90 8.75
CA SER A 3 -29.64 21.96 8.73
C SER A 3 -30.21 20.60 8.24
N LYS A 4 -29.69 20.08 7.17
CA LYS A 4 -30.06 18.74 6.69
C LYS A 4 -29.28 17.75 7.52
N ASP A 5 -29.96 16.84 8.21
CA ASP A 5 -29.32 15.69 8.86
C ASP A 5 -28.27 15.07 7.89
N ARG A 6 -27.03 14.97 8.32
CA ARG A 6 -25.96 14.35 7.54
C ARG A 6 -25.76 12.91 8.02
N ILE A 7 -26.62 12.04 7.52
CA ILE A 7 -26.52 10.62 7.86
C ILE A 7 -25.49 9.96 6.95
N ASN A 8 -24.47 9.34 7.54
CA ASN A 8 -23.41 8.64 6.84
C ASN A 8 -22.71 9.46 5.73
N ASP A 9 -22.61 10.79 5.89
CA ASP A 9 -21.92 11.64 4.90
C ASP A 9 -21.21 12.83 5.56
N PHE A 10 -20.01 12.59 6.08
CA PHE A 10 -19.17 13.61 6.71
C PHE A 10 -17.69 13.18 6.79
N VAL A 11 -16.86 14.14 7.16
CA VAL A 11 -15.41 13.95 7.39
C VAL A 11 -15.08 14.22 8.84
N VAL A 12 -14.44 13.25 9.49
CA VAL A 12 -13.78 13.41 10.80
C VAL A 12 -12.28 13.54 10.58
N LYS A 13 -11.67 14.60 11.13
CA LYS A 13 -10.21 14.76 11.10
C LYS A 13 -9.68 14.87 12.53
N ILE A 14 -8.66 14.10 12.84
CA ILE A 14 -8.11 13.96 14.19
C ILE A 14 -6.64 14.40 14.15
N ALA A 15 -6.35 15.51 14.84
CA ALA A 15 -5.02 16.07 14.99
C ALA A 15 -4.38 15.60 16.29
N THR A 16 -3.24 14.90 16.19
CA THR A 16 -2.51 14.34 17.32
C THR A 16 -1.00 14.55 17.19
N VAL A 17 -0.23 13.96 18.07
CA VAL A 17 1.23 13.95 18.03
C VAL A 17 1.71 12.55 17.65
N ASN A 18 2.60 12.46 16.68
CA ASN A 18 3.14 11.19 16.21
C ASN A 18 3.92 10.46 17.35
N GLY A 19 3.75 9.14 17.44
CA GLY A 19 4.37 8.31 18.48
C GLY A 19 3.59 8.22 19.79
N THR A 20 2.38 8.82 19.88
CA THR A 20 1.52 8.75 21.08
C THR A 20 0.54 7.57 21.08
N GLY A 21 0.58 6.70 20.06
CA GLY A 21 -0.37 5.59 19.90
C GLY A 21 -1.73 5.98 19.33
N SER A 22 -1.88 7.18 18.81
CA SER A 22 -3.13 7.67 18.21
C SER A 22 -3.52 6.93 16.94
N SER A 23 -2.55 6.41 16.17
CA SER A 23 -2.83 5.66 14.94
C SER A 23 -3.76 4.46 15.20
N SER A 24 -3.44 3.63 16.22
CA SER A 24 -4.28 2.48 16.58
C SER A 24 -5.69 2.88 17.02
N ALA A 25 -5.83 3.98 17.77
CA ALA A 25 -7.13 4.51 18.20
C ALA A 25 -7.95 5.01 17.00
N ASN A 26 -7.31 5.71 16.08
CA ASN A 26 -7.96 6.21 14.86
C ASN A 26 -8.40 5.07 13.93
N THR A 27 -7.56 4.04 13.77
CA THR A 27 -7.91 2.82 13.04
C THR A 27 -9.06 2.06 13.71
N LEU A 28 -9.12 2.00 15.05
CA LEU A 28 -10.25 1.41 15.78
C LEU A 28 -11.54 2.16 15.46
N LEU A 29 -11.53 3.50 15.47
CA LEU A 29 -12.70 4.32 15.13
C LEU A 29 -13.18 4.04 13.70
N MET A 30 -12.27 4.04 12.72
CA MET A 30 -12.59 3.75 11.32
C MET A 30 -13.15 2.32 11.15
N LYS A 31 -12.50 1.32 11.76
CA LYS A 31 -12.96 -0.06 11.70
C LYS A 31 -14.33 -0.26 12.37
N ALA A 32 -14.65 0.50 13.41
CA ALA A 32 -15.97 0.45 14.03
C ALA A 32 -17.05 0.93 13.04
N ILE A 33 -16.80 2.01 12.31
CA ILE A 33 -17.70 2.51 11.27
C ILE A 33 -17.87 1.45 10.15
N PHE A 34 -16.79 0.86 9.70
CA PHE A 34 -16.82 -0.22 8.70
C PHE A 34 -17.64 -1.43 9.16
N ARG A 35 -17.48 -1.85 10.43
CA ARG A 35 -18.24 -2.97 11.03
C ARG A 35 -19.74 -2.67 11.21
N MET A 36 -20.12 -1.41 11.22
CA MET A 36 -21.52 -0.99 11.14
C MET A 36 -22.09 -1.07 9.70
N GLY A 37 -21.31 -1.64 8.75
CA GLY A 37 -21.70 -1.82 7.35
C GLY A 37 -21.64 -0.55 6.51
N ILE A 38 -20.96 0.50 6.99
CA ILE A 38 -20.94 1.84 6.38
C ILE A 38 -19.62 1.98 5.57
N PRO A 39 -19.68 2.41 4.29
CA PRO A 39 -18.48 2.68 3.52
C PRO A 39 -17.68 3.83 4.14
N VAL A 40 -16.40 3.55 4.37
CA VAL A 40 -15.48 4.47 5.05
C VAL A 40 -14.05 4.27 4.55
N VAL A 41 -13.31 5.35 4.40
CA VAL A 41 -11.89 5.32 4.07
C VAL A 41 -11.11 6.20 5.04
N GLY A 42 -9.94 5.72 5.47
CA GLY A 42 -9.03 6.43 6.35
C GLY A 42 -7.79 6.92 5.62
N LYS A 43 -7.31 8.12 5.96
CA LYS A 43 -6.03 8.62 5.48
C LYS A 43 -5.19 9.14 6.63
N ASN A 44 -3.95 8.63 6.71
CA ASN A 44 -2.97 9.07 7.67
C ASN A 44 -2.03 10.13 7.06
N TYR A 45 -2.00 11.32 7.65
CA TYR A 45 -1.05 12.39 7.34
C TYR A 45 0.00 12.42 8.44
N PHE A 46 1.11 11.77 8.22
CA PHE A 46 2.18 11.66 9.22
C PHE A 46 3.47 12.32 8.73
N PRO A 47 4.34 12.76 9.65
CA PRO A 47 5.66 13.28 9.30
C PRO A 47 6.63 12.14 9.00
N SER A 48 7.69 12.44 8.25
CA SER A 48 8.79 11.48 8.01
C SER A 48 9.60 11.14 9.27
N ASN A 49 9.51 11.96 10.31
CA ASN A 49 10.17 11.73 11.59
C ASN A 49 9.27 10.93 12.54
N ILE A 50 9.87 10.01 13.32
CA ILE A 50 9.14 8.98 14.08
C ILE A 50 8.36 9.56 15.28
N GLN A 51 8.82 10.66 15.91
CA GLN A 51 8.21 11.16 17.15
C GLN A 51 8.14 12.69 17.22
N GLY A 52 7.11 13.18 17.91
CA GLY A 52 7.01 14.55 18.37
C GLY A 52 6.43 15.56 17.37
N LEU A 53 6.27 15.19 16.11
CA LEU A 53 5.68 16.06 15.13
C LEU A 53 4.18 15.87 15.00
N PRO A 54 3.44 16.88 14.49
CA PRO A 54 2.02 16.78 14.22
C PRO A 54 1.69 15.65 13.24
N THR A 55 0.60 14.95 13.51
CA THR A 55 0.00 13.97 12.61
C THR A 55 -1.51 14.14 12.60
N TRP A 56 -2.12 13.90 11.44
CA TRP A 56 -3.57 13.93 11.30
C TRP A 56 -4.06 12.61 10.72
N TYR A 57 -5.22 12.20 11.16
CA TYR A 57 -5.95 11.08 10.58
C TYR A 57 -7.32 11.59 10.11
N GLU A 58 -7.60 11.41 8.83
CA GLU A 58 -8.85 11.80 8.20
C GLU A 58 -9.68 10.57 7.91
N ILE A 59 -10.94 10.58 8.35
CA ILE A 59 -11.92 9.53 8.11
C ILE A 59 -13.03 10.12 7.25
N ARG A 60 -13.17 9.64 6.01
CA ARG A 60 -14.28 9.98 5.14
C ARG A 60 -15.35 8.91 5.23
N VAL A 61 -16.53 9.30 5.68
CA VAL A 61 -17.73 8.45 5.74
C VAL A 61 -18.67 8.84 4.61
N THR A 62 -19.21 7.86 3.87
CA THR A 62 -20.19 8.13 2.82
C THR A 62 -21.12 6.95 2.60
N GLY A 63 -22.43 7.14 2.81
CA GLY A 63 -23.44 6.11 2.57
C GLY A 63 -23.58 5.72 1.09
N GLU A 64 -23.09 6.56 0.17
CA GLU A 64 -23.12 6.29 -1.27
C GLU A 64 -21.88 5.53 -1.80
N GLY A 65 -20.90 5.25 -0.93
CA GLY A 65 -19.71 4.48 -1.29
C GLY A 65 -18.59 5.25 -1.99
N TYR A 66 -18.65 6.60 -2.02
CA TYR A 66 -17.55 7.39 -2.56
C TYR A 66 -16.32 7.33 -1.64
N LEU A 67 -15.17 6.92 -2.18
CA LEU A 67 -13.91 6.78 -1.43
C LEU A 67 -13.02 8.01 -1.54
N ALA A 68 -13.32 8.94 -2.45
CA ALA A 68 -12.57 10.17 -2.63
C ALA A 68 -12.80 11.16 -1.49
N ARG A 69 -11.76 11.91 -1.14
CA ARG A 69 -11.83 12.96 -0.12
C ARG A 69 -12.51 14.22 -0.63
N SER A 70 -13.26 14.86 0.24
CA SER A 70 -14.00 16.10 -0.08
C SER A 70 -13.19 17.38 0.18
N GLY A 71 -12.07 17.31 0.91
CA GLY A 71 -11.28 18.47 1.34
C GLY A 71 -11.96 19.34 2.40
N LYS A 72 -13.12 18.90 2.96
CA LYS A 72 -13.86 19.58 4.02
C LYS A 72 -13.64 18.83 5.33
N VAL A 73 -13.67 19.55 6.45
CA VAL A 73 -13.61 18.95 7.80
C VAL A 73 -14.90 19.30 8.54
N ASP A 74 -15.78 18.31 8.68
CA ASP A 74 -17.06 18.49 9.37
C ASP A 74 -16.91 18.36 10.89
N ILE A 75 -16.06 17.40 11.33
CA ILE A 75 -15.74 17.16 12.74
C ILE A 75 -14.23 17.16 12.92
N MET A 76 -13.71 18.12 13.66
CA MET A 76 -12.29 18.20 14.01
C MET A 76 -12.06 17.79 15.46
N VAL A 77 -11.08 16.90 15.68
CA VAL A 77 -10.61 16.52 17.01
C VAL A 77 -9.19 17.06 17.21
N ALA A 78 -9.11 18.22 17.85
CA ALA A 78 -7.86 18.97 18.00
C ALA A 78 -7.14 18.63 19.32
N MET A 79 -6.35 17.57 19.29
CA MET A 79 -5.59 17.09 20.45
C MET A 79 -4.16 17.62 20.48
N ASN A 80 -3.67 18.22 19.40
CA ASN A 80 -2.34 18.79 19.30
C ASN A 80 -2.33 20.30 19.54
N ALA A 81 -1.63 20.76 20.56
CA ALA A 81 -1.56 22.18 20.87
C ALA A 81 -0.79 23.01 19.82
N GLN A 82 0.14 22.37 19.07
CA GLN A 82 0.94 23.09 18.09
C GLN A 82 0.17 23.43 16.82
N THR A 83 -0.84 22.62 16.46
CA THR A 83 -1.61 22.78 15.22
C THR A 83 -3.00 23.34 15.47
N TYR A 84 -3.34 23.64 16.73
CA TYR A 84 -4.69 23.99 17.13
C TYR A 84 -5.30 25.13 16.31
N ALA A 85 -4.57 26.18 16.00
CA ALA A 85 -5.07 27.30 15.20
C ALA A 85 -5.38 26.89 13.75
N GLU A 86 -4.53 26.05 13.15
CA GLU A 86 -4.74 25.46 11.81
C GLU A 86 -5.94 24.51 11.82
N ASP A 87 -6.01 23.65 12.83
CA ASP A 87 -7.10 22.69 13.01
C ASP A 87 -8.46 23.41 13.13
N LEU A 88 -8.53 24.44 13.98
CA LEU A 88 -9.70 25.28 14.14
C LEU A 88 -10.10 25.98 12.83
N ALA A 89 -9.13 26.51 12.07
CA ALA A 89 -9.40 27.18 10.80
C ALA A 89 -9.93 26.24 9.72
N SER A 90 -9.61 24.94 9.79
CA SER A 90 -10.03 23.93 8.81
C SER A 90 -11.48 23.49 8.95
N VAL A 91 -12.11 23.73 10.10
CA VAL A 91 -13.51 23.35 10.37
C VAL A 91 -14.46 24.19 9.52
N VAL A 92 -15.35 23.52 8.80
CA VAL A 92 -16.39 24.20 7.98
C VAL A 92 -17.40 24.93 8.85
N THR A 93 -18.11 25.91 8.29
CA THR A 93 -19.25 26.56 8.95
C THR A 93 -20.32 25.52 9.32
N ASN A 94 -20.86 25.61 10.53
CA ASN A 94 -21.74 24.62 11.18
C ASN A 94 -21.04 23.26 11.45
N GLY A 95 -19.73 23.23 11.39
CA GLY A 95 -18.94 22.06 11.78
C GLY A 95 -18.76 21.95 13.29
N VAL A 96 -18.02 20.93 13.70
CA VAL A 96 -17.81 20.56 15.10
C VAL A 96 -16.32 20.58 15.42
N LEU A 97 -15.98 21.13 16.59
CA LEU A 97 -14.64 21.04 17.17
C LEU A 97 -14.70 20.33 18.52
N ILE A 98 -13.92 19.28 18.67
CA ILE A 98 -13.67 18.57 19.94
C ILE A 98 -12.23 18.87 20.35
N TYR A 99 -11.98 19.26 21.59
CA TYR A 99 -10.63 19.50 22.08
C TYR A 99 -10.46 19.11 23.54
N ASP A 100 -9.20 18.92 23.96
CA ASP A 100 -8.86 18.63 25.37
C ASP A 100 -8.95 19.90 26.22
N ALA A 101 -10.05 20.06 26.93
CA ALA A 101 -10.33 21.21 27.79
C ALA A 101 -9.53 21.24 29.11
N SER A 102 -8.62 20.27 29.33
CA SER A 102 -7.65 20.36 30.42
C SER A 102 -6.73 21.59 30.27
N TRP A 103 -6.70 22.19 29.09
CA TRP A 103 -5.93 23.38 28.74
C TRP A 103 -6.83 24.46 28.12
N PRO A 104 -6.83 25.71 28.62
CA PRO A 104 -7.63 26.79 28.04
C PRO A 104 -7.18 27.10 26.60
N ARG A 105 -8.16 27.51 25.75
CA ARG A 105 -7.96 27.90 24.34
C ARG A 105 -8.57 29.29 24.12
N ALA A 106 -7.73 30.30 23.94
CA ALA A 106 -8.16 31.68 23.74
C ALA A 106 -8.74 31.91 22.33
N GLU A 107 -8.27 31.16 21.33
CA GLU A 107 -8.62 31.32 19.91
C GLU A 107 -10.07 30.94 19.58
N LEU A 108 -10.77 30.30 20.51
CA LEU A 108 -12.20 29.93 20.34
C LEU A 108 -13.13 31.10 20.26
N GLN A 109 -12.73 32.28 20.76
CA GLN A 109 -13.59 33.46 20.87
C GLN A 109 -14.03 34.02 19.51
N ASP A 110 -13.32 33.68 18.43
CA ASP A 110 -13.53 34.20 17.08
C ASP A 110 -14.39 33.29 16.18
N ARG A 111 -14.83 32.09 16.68
CA ARG A 111 -15.56 31.08 15.90
C ARG A 111 -16.95 30.79 16.49
N SER A 112 -17.88 31.73 16.26
CA SER A 112 -19.29 31.58 16.64
C SER A 112 -20.13 30.75 15.65
N ASP A 113 -19.54 30.37 14.52
CA ASP A 113 -20.17 29.63 13.44
C ASP A 113 -19.99 28.10 13.52
N ILE A 114 -19.35 27.57 14.58
CA ILE A 114 -19.14 26.14 14.83
C ILE A 114 -19.67 25.74 16.21
N THR A 115 -19.90 24.43 16.37
CA THR A 115 -20.22 23.84 17.69
C THR A 115 -18.93 23.32 18.35
N VAL A 116 -18.72 23.67 19.61
CA VAL A 116 -17.51 23.32 20.34
C VAL A 116 -17.82 22.39 21.51
N PHE A 117 -17.11 21.26 21.58
CA PHE A 117 -17.20 20.26 22.65
C PHE A 117 -15.91 20.22 23.47
N PRO A 118 -15.84 20.93 24.59
CA PRO A 118 -14.69 20.88 25.50
C PRO A 118 -14.74 19.63 26.37
N ILE A 119 -13.80 18.72 26.22
CA ILE A 119 -13.72 17.48 26.99
C ILE A 119 -12.40 17.46 27.76
N PRO A 120 -12.38 17.39 29.09
CA PRO A 120 -11.14 17.44 29.88
C PRO A 120 -10.42 16.08 29.90
N LEU A 121 -10.08 15.55 28.69
CA LEU A 121 -9.55 14.20 28.48
C LEU A 121 -8.27 13.91 29.27
N SER A 122 -7.32 14.84 29.27
CA SER A 122 -6.08 14.66 30.05
C SER A 122 -6.34 14.59 31.55
N LYS A 123 -7.25 15.40 32.06
CA LYS A 123 -7.61 15.38 33.49
C LYS A 123 -8.28 14.05 33.84
N MET A 124 -9.29 13.64 33.08
CA MET A 124 -10.03 12.39 33.30
C MET A 124 -9.11 11.17 33.28
N CYS A 125 -8.21 11.09 32.29
CA CYS A 125 -7.26 9.97 32.22
C CYS A 125 -6.19 10.01 33.34
N ASN A 126 -5.80 11.19 33.81
CA ASN A 126 -4.87 11.31 34.94
C ASN A 126 -5.49 10.81 36.26
N GLU A 127 -6.80 11.00 36.44
CA GLU A 127 -7.55 10.54 37.62
C GLU A 127 -7.85 9.03 37.56
N SER A 128 -8.04 8.46 36.36
CA SER A 128 -8.51 7.09 36.18
C SER A 128 -7.38 6.05 35.94
N PHE A 129 -6.21 6.48 35.44
CA PHE A 129 -5.14 5.56 35.06
C PHE A 129 -3.81 5.90 35.74
N THR A 130 -3.01 4.85 36.01
CA THR A 130 -1.68 4.97 36.59
C THR A 130 -0.59 4.80 35.52
N GLY A 131 0.53 5.55 35.67
CA GLY A 131 1.65 5.51 34.73
C GLY A 131 1.51 6.46 33.52
N ALA A 132 2.57 7.22 33.25
CA ALA A 132 2.55 8.28 32.23
C ALA A 132 2.23 7.75 30.82
N ARG A 133 2.81 6.61 30.41
CA ARG A 133 2.57 6.00 29.10
C ARG A 133 1.12 5.52 28.95
N ALA A 134 0.57 4.87 29.99
CA ALA A 134 -0.82 4.41 29.97
C ALA A 134 -1.78 5.58 29.81
N ARG A 135 -1.58 6.67 30.56
CA ARG A 135 -2.42 7.89 30.47
C ARG A 135 -2.44 8.48 29.05
N ILE A 136 -1.28 8.51 28.37
CA ILE A 136 -1.19 9.00 26.98
C ILE A 136 -1.98 8.09 26.03
N LEU A 137 -1.82 6.77 26.14
CA LEU A 137 -2.50 5.80 25.29
C LEU A 137 -4.02 5.82 25.52
N MET A 138 -4.43 5.77 26.81
CA MET A 138 -5.85 5.75 27.20
C MET A 138 -6.57 7.04 26.82
N LYS A 139 -5.89 8.19 26.78
CA LYS A 139 -6.48 9.44 26.28
C LYS A 139 -6.91 9.31 24.80
N ASN A 140 -6.15 8.58 23.99
CA ASN A 140 -6.55 8.36 22.61
C ASN A 140 -7.80 7.48 22.51
N ILE A 141 -7.96 6.50 23.38
CA ILE A 141 -9.19 5.69 23.44
C ILE A 141 -10.37 6.49 24.00
N ALA A 142 -10.12 7.36 24.96
CA ALA A 142 -11.15 8.21 25.54
C ALA A 142 -11.74 9.20 24.52
N TYR A 143 -10.94 9.82 23.65
CA TYR A 143 -11.55 10.64 22.61
C TYR A 143 -12.34 9.82 21.57
N VAL A 144 -11.91 8.55 21.30
CA VAL A 144 -12.71 7.64 20.45
C VAL A 144 -14.08 7.39 21.10
N GLY A 145 -14.13 7.16 22.42
CA GLY A 145 -15.38 7.02 23.16
C GLY A 145 -16.28 8.26 23.06
N ALA A 146 -15.69 9.44 23.22
CA ALA A 146 -16.46 10.69 23.10
C ALA A 146 -17.01 10.89 21.68
N ILE A 147 -16.21 10.63 20.65
CA ILE A 147 -16.67 10.67 19.26
C ILE A 147 -17.79 9.64 19.04
N ALA A 148 -17.61 8.42 19.56
CA ALA A 148 -18.59 7.35 19.41
C ALA A 148 -19.98 7.75 19.97
N ALA A 149 -20.02 8.45 21.12
CA ALA A 149 -21.26 8.98 21.67
C ALA A 149 -21.87 10.09 20.78
N LEU A 150 -21.02 10.96 20.24
CA LEU A 150 -21.47 12.10 19.42
C LEU A 150 -22.01 11.68 18.06
N ILE A 151 -21.42 10.66 17.42
CA ILE A 151 -21.83 10.22 16.08
C ILE A 151 -22.55 8.86 16.05
N GLU A 152 -22.90 8.31 17.20
CA GLU A 152 -23.75 7.12 17.36
C GLU A 152 -23.06 5.81 16.89
N ILE A 153 -21.79 5.59 17.33
CA ILE A 153 -21.12 4.30 17.13
C ILE A 153 -21.59 3.30 18.20
N ASP A 154 -21.88 2.07 17.76
CA ASP A 154 -22.24 0.97 18.62
C ASP A 154 -21.05 0.54 19.51
N ARG A 155 -21.25 0.55 20.84
CA ARG A 155 -20.25 0.15 21.84
C ARG A 155 -19.87 -1.32 21.76
N ASP A 156 -20.80 -2.17 21.40
CA ASP A 156 -20.57 -3.62 21.31
C ASP A 156 -19.63 -3.93 20.13
N VAL A 157 -19.74 -3.18 19.03
CA VAL A 157 -18.80 -3.26 17.89
C VAL A 157 -17.39 -2.89 18.32
N VAL A 158 -17.23 -1.83 19.12
CA VAL A 158 -15.91 -1.43 19.63
C VAL A 158 -15.33 -2.49 20.57
N ARG A 159 -16.14 -3.06 21.48
CA ARG A 159 -15.73 -4.14 22.39
C ARG A 159 -15.28 -5.38 21.62
N GLN A 160 -16.02 -5.75 20.57
CA GLN A 160 -15.65 -6.89 19.71
C GLN A 160 -14.30 -6.64 19.02
N LEU A 161 -14.09 -5.47 18.40
CA LEU A 161 -12.83 -5.12 17.73
C LEU A 161 -11.63 -5.11 18.69
N LEU A 162 -11.82 -4.65 19.91
CA LEU A 162 -10.79 -4.71 20.95
C LEU A 162 -10.49 -6.17 21.33
N GLY A 163 -11.52 -7.02 21.45
CA GLY A 163 -11.37 -8.45 21.68
C GLY A 163 -10.59 -9.16 20.58
N GLU A 164 -10.88 -8.84 19.31
CA GLU A 164 -10.14 -9.35 18.15
C GLU A 164 -8.67 -8.88 18.14
N THR A 165 -8.43 -7.62 18.53
CA THR A 165 -7.09 -7.03 18.56
C THR A 165 -6.23 -7.59 19.70
N PHE A 166 -6.82 -7.90 20.83
CA PHE A 166 -6.14 -8.35 22.06
C PHE A 166 -6.59 -9.75 22.49
N THR A 167 -6.66 -10.70 21.54
CA THR A 167 -7.24 -12.05 21.72
C THR A 167 -6.77 -12.77 22.97
N ASP A 168 -5.47 -12.66 23.32
CA ASP A 168 -4.89 -13.35 24.48
C ASP A 168 -4.61 -12.43 25.68
N LYS A 169 -5.19 -11.22 25.68
CA LYS A 169 -4.89 -10.19 26.70
C LYS A 169 -6.17 -9.50 27.20
N PRO A 170 -7.04 -10.20 27.92
CA PRO A 170 -8.32 -9.65 28.38
C PRO A 170 -8.17 -8.38 29.23
N ASP A 171 -7.11 -8.25 30.03
CA ASP A 171 -6.83 -7.05 30.81
C ASP A 171 -6.63 -5.81 29.94
N LEU A 172 -6.08 -5.97 28.72
CA LEU A 172 -5.96 -4.87 27.76
C LEU A 172 -7.31 -4.51 27.16
N VAL A 173 -8.17 -5.47 26.89
CA VAL A 173 -9.54 -5.22 26.43
C VAL A 173 -10.29 -4.39 27.46
N GLU A 174 -10.29 -4.81 28.72
CA GLU A 174 -10.99 -4.10 29.80
C GLU A 174 -10.43 -2.71 30.06
N SER A 175 -9.10 -2.53 30.07
CA SER A 175 -8.51 -1.20 30.26
C SER A 175 -8.81 -0.23 29.10
N ASN A 176 -8.84 -0.73 27.87
CA ASN A 176 -9.25 0.07 26.70
C ASN A 176 -10.75 0.40 26.74
N MET A 177 -11.60 -0.57 27.12
CA MET A 177 -13.02 -0.32 27.30
C MET A 177 -13.29 0.68 28.42
N GLN A 178 -12.58 0.60 29.54
CA GLN A 178 -12.67 1.61 30.61
C GLN A 178 -12.34 3.02 30.09
N ALA A 179 -11.31 3.17 29.28
CA ALA A 179 -10.97 4.46 28.69
C ALA A 179 -12.01 4.93 27.67
N PHE A 180 -12.55 4.02 26.85
CA PHE A 180 -13.62 4.30 25.92
C PHE A 180 -14.88 4.80 26.64
N GLU A 181 -15.37 4.06 27.65
CA GLU A 181 -16.56 4.41 28.44
C GLU A 181 -16.37 5.75 29.17
N LEU A 182 -15.16 6.04 29.67
CA LEU A 182 -14.86 7.34 30.28
C LEU A 182 -15.17 8.51 29.35
N GLY A 183 -14.76 8.45 28.09
CA GLY A 183 -15.06 9.49 27.10
C GLY A 183 -16.50 9.47 26.63
N TYR A 184 -17.06 8.27 26.43
CA TYR A 184 -18.43 8.06 25.98
C TYR A 184 -19.45 8.62 26.99
N ASP A 185 -19.34 8.23 28.27
CA ASP A 185 -20.26 8.65 29.32
C ASP A 185 -20.16 10.15 29.60
N TYR A 186 -18.94 10.72 29.53
CA TYR A 186 -18.77 12.16 29.63
C TYR A 186 -19.55 12.89 28.52
N ALA A 187 -19.40 12.46 27.26
CA ALA A 187 -20.09 13.09 26.16
C ALA A 187 -21.64 12.95 26.25
N GLN A 188 -22.12 11.77 26.67
CA GLN A 188 -23.55 11.53 26.88
C GLN A 188 -24.15 12.40 28.01
N THR A 189 -23.36 12.69 29.05
CA THR A 189 -23.83 13.44 30.21
C THR A 189 -23.79 14.95 29.97
N GLU A 190 -22.74 15.43 29.31
CA GLU A 190 -22.47 16.86 29.19
C GLU A 190 -23.00 17.49 27.89
N PHE A 191 -23.23 16.64 26.86
CA PHE A 191 -23.60 17.14 25.53
C PHE A 191 -24.92 16.55 25.03
N ASN A 192 -25.50 17.23 24.04
CA ASN A 192 -26.67 16.71 23.35
C ASN A 192 -26.24 15.71 22.26
N CYS A 193 -26.33 14.42 22.56
CA CYS A 193 -26.00 13.30 21.66
C CYS A 193 -27.24 12.63 21.12
N PRO A 194 -27.24 12.13 19.86
CA PRO A 194 -26.18 12.32 18.88
C PRO A 194 -26.24 13.68 18.17
N LEU A 195 -25.19 13.97 17.39
CA LEU A 195 -25.13 15.12 16.49
C LEU A 195 -26.08 14.94 15.28
N GLU A 196 -26.34 16.03 14.55
CA GLU A 196 -27.01 15.98 13.25
C GLU A 196 -26.17 15.18 12.23
N SER A 197 -24.83 15.29 12.30
CA SER A 197 -23.89 14.42 11.57
C SER A 197 -23.66 13.13 12.36
N ARG A 198 -24.38 12.06 11.97
CA ARG A 198 -24.34 10.78 12.70
C ARG A 198 -24.33 9.57 11.78
N LEU A 199 -24.02 8.43 12.36
CA LEU A 199 -24.01 7.16 11.69
C LEU A 199 -25.35 6.43 11.88
N VAL A 200 -25.78 5.76 10.82
CA VAL A 200 -26.88 4.81 10.86
C VAL A 200 -26.37 3.51 10.22
N PRO A 201 -26.47 2.37 10.91
CA PRO A 201 -25.99 1.10 10.38
C PRO A 201 -26.54 0.82 8.99
N MET A 202 -25.69 0.24 8.13
CA MET A 202 -26.01 -0.17 6.77
C MET A 202 -25.59 -1.63 6.56
N ASP A 203 -25.88 -2.18 5.40
CA ASP A 203 -25.37 -3.48 4.94
C ASP A 203 -24.63 -3.33 3.59
N ALA A 204 -23.76 -2.31 3.51
CA ALA A 204 -23.03 -2.04 2.28
C ALA A 204 -21.61 -2.69 2.26
N MET A 205 -21.13 -3.18 3.41
CA MET A 205 -19.76 -3.69 3.57
C MET A 205 -19.69 -5.18 3.96
N SER A 206 -20.79 -5.93 3.90
CA SER A 206 -20.86 -7.33 4.33
C SER A 206 -19.89 -8.29 3.61
N ASN A 207 -19.56 -7.99 2.34
CA ASN A 207 -18.63 -8.78 1.53
C ASN A 207 -17.29 -8.04 1.29
N HIS A 208 -16.91 -7.17 2.21
CA HIS A 208 -15.69 -6.38 2.10
C HIS A 208 -14.75 -6.64 3.28
N ILE A 209 -13.48 -6.45 3.02
CA ILE A 209 -12.41 -6.41 4.02
C ILE A 209 -11.80 -5.01 4.04
N MET A 210 -11.13 -4.66 5.14
CA MET A 210 -10.29 -3.45 5.20
C MET A 210 -8.84 -3.85 4.99
N ILE A 211 -8.22 -3.33 3.93
CA ILE A 211 -6.84 -3.66 3.56
C ILE A 211 -6.19 -2.47 2.87
N ASP A 212 -4.89 -2.32 3.04
CA ASP A 212 -4.08 -1.38 2.26
C ASP A 212 -3.52 -2.04 0.99
N GLY A 213 -3.17 -1.22 -0.02
CA GLY A 213 -2.69 -1.71 -1.31
C GLY A 213 -1.35 -2.45 -1.23
N ASN A 214 -0.44 -2.07 -0.33
CA ASN A 214 0.83 -2.77 -0.14
C ASN A 214 0.61 -4.19 0.39
N THR A 215 -0.30 -4.36 1.34
CA THR A 215 -0.68 -5.66 1.88
C THR A 215 -1.36 -6.52 0.82
N ALA A 216 -2.27 -5.95 0.04
CA ALA A 216 -2.96 -6.64 -1.07
C ALA A 216 -1.97 -7.06 -2.17
N ALA A 217 -1.06 -6.17 -2.60
CA ALA A 217 -0.02 -6.48 -3.57
C ALA A 217 0.93 -7.58 -3.07
N ALA A 218 1.32 -7.55 -1.79
CA ALA A 218 2.16 -8.58 -1.17
C ALA A 218 1.49 -9.96 -1.21
N LEU A 219 0.19 -10.03 -0.92
CA LEU A 219 -0.58 -11.27 -1.05
C LEU A 219 -0.63 -11.74 -2.52
N GLY A 220 -0.83 -10.80 -3.46
CA GLY A 220 -0.76 -11.07 -4.90
C GLY A 220 0.59 -11.63 -5.34
N CYS A 221 1.71 -11.12 -4.79
CA CYS A 221 3.05 -11.66 -5.03
C CYS A 221 3.17 -13.13 -4.57
N VAL A 222 2.65 -13.44 -3.37
CA VAL A 222 2.64 -14.83 -2.87
C VAL A 222 1.77 -15.71 -3.76
N TYR A 223 0.56 -15.27 -4.09
CA TYR A 223 -0.36 -16.00 -4.96
C TYR A 223 0.25 -16.27 -6.35
N ALA A 224 0.89 -15.25 -6.93
CA ALA A 224 1.60 -15.37 -8.21
C ALA A 224 2.81 -16.33 -8.19
N GLY A 225 3.18 -16.88 -7.05
CA GLY A 225 4.32 -17.79 -6.95
C GLY A 225 5.68 -17.09 -6.80
N ALA A 226 5.74 -15.82 -6.38
CA ALA A 226 7.00 -15.16 -6.06
C ALA A 226 7.71 -15.85 -4.89
N THR A 227 8.97 -16.26 -5.07
CA THR A 227 9.78 -16.92 -4.05
C THR A 227 10.95 -16.08 -3.59
N VAL A 228 11.34 -15.07 -4.35
CA VAL A 228 12.49 -14.21 -4.01
C VAL A 228 12.05 -12.75 -4.01
N GLY A 229 12.23 -12.10 -2.87
CA GLY A 229 12.08 -10.65 -2.72
C GLY A 229 13.38 -10.01 -2.26
N SER A 230 13.88 -9.02 -2.99
CA SER A 230 15.05 -8.25 -2.57
C SER A 230 14.70 -6.77 -2.57
N TRP A 231 15.02 -6.07 -1.48
CA TRP A 231 14.51 -4.71 -1.26
C TRP A 231 15.45 -3.85 -0.41
N TYR A 232 15.25 -2.55 -0.45
CA TYR A 232 15.86 -1.58 0.45
C TYR A 232 14.77 -0.73 1.09
N PRO A 233 14.83 -0.45 2.42
CA PRO A 233 13.77 0.27 3.12
C PRO A 233 13.57 1.68 2.61
N ILE A 234 12.38 1.97 2.12
CA ILE A 234 11.96 3.31 1.69
C ILE A 234 10.44 3.48 1.88
N THR A 235 10.03 4.59 2.50
CA THR A 235 8.61 4.97 2.55
C THR A 235 8.15 5.39 1.16
N PRO A 236 6.98 4.91 0.68
CA PRO A 236 5.96 4.10 1.37
C PRO A 236 6.02 2.58 1.07
N SER A 237 7.02 2.05 0.38
CA SER A 237 7.04 0.66 -0.10
C SER A 237 7.41 -0.40 0.95
N THR A 238 8.01 -0.01 2.08
CA THR A 238 8.53 -0.94 3.10
C THR A 238 7.47 -1.92 3.59
N SER A 239 6.24 -1.46 3.83
CA SER A 239 5.16 -2.31 4.36
C SER A 239 4.73 -3.42 3.39
N LEU A 240 4.99 -3.29 2.08
CA LEU A 240 4.76 -4.37 1.12
C LEU A 240 5.67 -5.58 1.45
N PHE A 241 6.95 -5.34 1.73
CA PHE A 241 7.88 -6.42 2.10
C PHE A 241 7.61 -6.99 3.49
N ASP A 242 7.17 -6.16 4.44
CA ASP A 242 6.74 -6.64 5.76
C ASP A 242 5.55 -7.59 5.63
N ALA A 243 4.54 -7.22 4.84
CA ALA A 243 3.38 -8.05 4.54
C ALA A 243 3.76 -9.32 3.78
N PHE A 244 4.60 -9.23 2.73
CA PHE A 244 5.08 -10.38 1.97
C PHE A 244 5.79 -11.39 2.87
N GLY A 245 6.67 -10.91 3.77
CA GLY A 245 7.35 -11.76 4.74
C GLY A 245 6.39 -12.46 5.71
N ASN A 246 5.34 -11.76 6.16
CA ASN A 246 4.32 -12.34 7.01
C ASN A 246 3.54 -13.45 6.28
N PHE A 247 3.07 -13.19 5.06
CA PHE A 247 2.37 -14.19 4.25
C PHE A 247 3.26 -15.38 3.89
N CYS A 248 4.51 -15.16 3.53
CA CYS A 248 5.45 -16.25 3.25
C CYS A 248 5.66 -17.17 4.47
N ARG A 249 5.80 -16.61 5.67
CA ARG A 249 5.91 -17.43 6.89
C ARG A 249 4.66 -18.27 7.16
N GLN A 250 3.49 -17.74 6.84
CA GLN A 250 2.22 -18.44 7.04
C GLN A 250 1.94 -19.51 5.96
N LEU A 251 2.27 -19.23 4.70
CA LEU A 251 1.81 -20.00 3.55
C LEU A 251 2.92 -20.83 2.87
N ARG A 252 4.20 -20.51 3.13
CA ARG A 252 5.37 -21.11 2.44
C ARG A 252 6.45 -21.66 3.38
N GLN A 253 6.17 -21.72 4.66
CA GLN A 253 7.01 -22.40 5.62
C GLN A 253 6.38 -23.75 5.96
N ASN A 254 7.16 -24.82 5.86
CA ASN A 254 6.69 -26.13 6.30
C ASN A 254 6.49 -26.11 7.82
N PRO A 255 5.29 -26.37 8.32
CA PRO A 255 4.99 -26.27 9.76
C PRO A 255 5.69 -27.34 10.60
N GLU A 256 6.07 -28.49 10.01
CA GLU A 256 6.71 -29.60 10.72
C GLU A 256 8.24 -29.46 10.76
N THR A 257 8.86 -29.06 9.62
CA THR A 257 10.31 -28.98 9.49
C THR A 257 10.86 -27.57 9.67
N GLY A 258 10.03 -26.54 9.58
CA GLY A 258 10.46 -25.15 9.55
C GLY A 258 11.16 -24.73 8.26
N GLU A 259 11.24 -25.63 7.27
CA GLU A 259 11.87 -25.35 5.98
C GLU A 259 11.09 -24.26 5.22
N GLN A 260 11.82 -23.30 4.67
CA GLN A 260 11.27 -22.15 3.95
C GLN A 260 11.46 -22.31 2.45
N ASN A 261 10.37 -22.17 1.69
CA ASN A 261 10.42 -22.11 0.23
C ASN A 261 10.30 -20.65 -0.25
N PHE A 262 11.10 -19.78 0.35
CA PHE A 262 11.21 -18.36 -0.03
C PHE A 262 12.51 -17.76 0.48
N CYS A 263 12.93 -16.65 -0.14
CA CYS A 263 14.07 -15.85 0.28
C CYS A 263 13.71 -14.37 0.24
N ILE A 264 13.91 -13.67 1.36
CA ILE A 264 13.68 -12.22 1.46
C ILE A 264 14.99 -11.59 1.94
N ILE A 265 15.53 -10.66 1.15
CA ILE A 265 16.83 -10.04 1.42
C ILE A 265 16.66 -8.54 1.50
N GLN A 266 17.00 -7.96 2.64
CA GLN A 266 17.23 -6.52 2.72
C GLN A 266 18.63 -6.23 2.21
N ALA A 267 18.70 -5.52 1.09
CA ALA A 267 19.95 -5.16 0.44
C ALA A 267 20.62 -3.94 1.09
N GLU A 268 21.84 -3.62 0.67
CA GLU A 268 22.61 -2.45 1.11
C GLU A 268 22.05 -1.15 0.54
N ASP A 269 21.55 -1.21 -0.69
CA ASP A 269 20.91 -0.10 -1.40
C ASP A 269 19.94 -0.62 -2.47
N GLU A 270 19.31 0.29 -3.19
CA GLU A 270 18.37 -0.03 -4.26
C GLU A 270 19.03 -0.72 -5.46
N LEU A 271 20.30 -0.39 -5.76
CA LEU A 271 21.04 -1.03 -6.85
C LEU A 271 21.29 -2.50 -6.53
N ALA A 272 21.74 -2.80 -5.31
CA ALA A 272 21.91 -4.17 -4.86
C ALA A 272 20.57 -4.93 -4.84
N ALA A 273 19.49 -4.28 -4.40
CA ALA A 273 18.15 -4.87 -4.34
C ALA A 273 17.70 -5.36 -5.73
N ILE A 274 17.69 -4.49 -6.73
CA ILE A 274 17.27 -4.89 -8.08
C ILE A 274 18.25 -5.90 -8.71
N GLY A 275 19.55 -5.74 -8.48
CA GLY A 275 20.57 -6.67 -9.00
C GLY A 275 20.38 -8.09 -8.48
N MET A 276 20.09 -8.28 -7.18
CA MET A 276 19.79 -9.57 -6.57
C MET A 276 18.50 -10.17 -7.14
N ALA A 277 17.43 -9.35 -7.30
CA ALA A 277 16.16 -9.78 -7.89
C ALA A 277 16.37 -10.27 -9.34
N LEU A 278 17.14 -9.55 -10.15
CA LEU A 278 17.46 -9.94 -11.53
C LEU A 278 18.27 -11.22 -11.59
N GLY A 279 19.26 -11.39 -10.71
CA GLY A 279 20.05 -12.63 -10.63
C GLY A 279 19.18 -13.83 -10.27
N ALA A 280 18.24 -13.68 -9.36
CA ALA A 280 17.28 -14.72 -9.01
C ALA A 280 16.33 -15.04 -10.18
N ALA A 281 15.81 -14.01 -10.85
CA ALA A 281 14.91 -14.16 -11.99
C ALA A 281 15.59 -14.83 -13.20
N TRP A 282 16.83 -14.49 -13.45
CA TRP A 282 17.62 -15.16 -14.50
C TRP A 282 17.77 -16.66 -14.23
N ASN A 283 17.87 -17.06 -12.96
CA ASN A 283 17.90 -18.47 -12.55
C ASN A 283 16.51 -19.14 -12.51
N GLY A 284 15.46 -18.45 -12.91
CA GLY A 284 14.11 -19.01 -13.02
C GLY A 284 13.20 -18.75 -11.83
N ALA A 285 13.64 -18.05 -10.79
CA ALA A 285 12.74 -17.65 -9.71
C ALA A 285 11.76 -16.55 -10.18
N ARG A 286 10.52 -16.54 -9.67
CA ARG A 286 9.71 -15.34 -9.69
C ARG A 286 10.22 -14.42 -8.61
N ALA A 287 10.92 -13.35 -9.03
CA ALA A 287 11.58 -12.41 -8.14
C ALA A 287 11.08 -11.01 -8.37
N PHE A 288 11.12 -10.20 -7.30
CA PHE A 288 10.64 -8.81 -7.36
C PHE A 288 11.40 -7.89 -6.40
N THR A 289 11.24 -6.60 -6.63
CA THR A 289 11.61 -5.54 -5.70
C THR A 289 10.51 -4.51 -5.59
N ALA A 290 10.52 -3.74 -4.52
CA ALA A 290 9.62 -2.59 -4.33
C ALA A 290 10.42 -1.38 -3.85
N THR A 291 10.05 -0.22 -4.36
CA THR A 291 10.72 1.04 -4.04
C THR A 291 9.76 2.23 -4.20
N SER A 292 10.30 3.42 -4.30
CA SER A 292 9.62 4.68 -4.60
C SER A 292 10.47 5.45 -5.60
N GLY A 293 10.01 6.58 -6.10
CA GLY A 293 10.67 7.38 -7.15
C GLY A 293 12.18 7.55 -7.01
N PRO A 294 12.74 7.88 -5.82
CA PRO A 294 14.20 7.95 -5.67
C PRO A 294 14.91 6.65 -6.00
N GLY A 295 14.33 5.50 -5.61
CA GLY A 295 14.89 4.19 -5.92
C GLY A 295 14.74 3.82 -7.39
N VAL A 296 13.63 4.17 -8.05
CA VAL A 296 13.47 3.99 -9.51
C VAL A 296 14.58 4.73 -10.25
N SER A 297 14.93 5.93 -9.83
CA SER A 297 16.03 6.69 -10.40
C SER A 297 17.37 5.98 -10.24
N LEU A 298 17.65 5.40 -9.08
CA LEU A 298 18.88 4.62 -8.81
C LEU A 298 18.91 3.30 -9.56
N MET A 299 17.78 2.63 -9.73
CA MET A 299 17.63 1.33 -10.41
C MET A 299 17.69 1.44 -11.94
N SER A 300 17.76 2.63 -12.49
CA SER A 300 17.63 2.92 -13.93
C SER A 300 18.57 2.07 -14.80
N GLU A 301 19.83 1.90 -14.43
CA GLU A 301 20.79 1.07 -15.20
C GLU A 301 20.40 -0.40 -15.22
N PHE A 302 19.99 -0.96 -14.07
CA PHE A 302 19.55 -2.35 -14.00
C PHE A 302 18.20 -2.58 -14.72
N LEU A 303 17.32 -1.60 -14.77
CA LEU A 303 16.10 -1.68 -15.60
C LEU A 303 16.46 -1.76 -17.08
N GLY A 304 17.43 -0.97 -17.54
CA GLY A 304 17.96 -1.05 -18.89
C GLY A 304 18.63 -2.39 -19.19
N LEU A 305 19.42 -2.91 -18.24
CA LEU A 305 20.01 -4.25 -18.34
C LEU A 305 18.92 -5.32 -18.50
N ALA A 306 17.92 -5.32 -17.63
CA ALA A 306 16.82 -6.28 -17.67
C ALA A 306 16.03 -6.21 -18.97
N TYR A 307 15.77 -5.00 -19.47
CA TYR A 307 15.11 -4.78 -20.74
C TYR A 307 15.89 -5.37 -21.91
N TYR A 308 17.19 -5.06 -21.99
CA TYR A 308 18.03 -5.45 -23.12
C TYR A 308 18.45 -6.92 -23.09
N THR A 309 18.66 -7.50 -21.90
CA THR A 309 18.97 -8.92 -21.72
C THR A 309 17.74 -9.81 -21.59
N GLU A 310 16.56 -9.20 -21.55
CA GLU A 310 15.25 -9.87 -21.47
C GLU A 310 15.11 -10.78 -20.27
N ILE A 311 15.36 -10.21 -19.08
CA ILE A 311 15.18 -10.88 -17.80
C ILE A 311 13.82 -10.42 -17.20
N PRO A 312 12.93 -11.36 -16.83
CA PRO A 312 11.69 -11.05 -16.15
C PRO A 312 11.92 -10.36 -14.81
N LEU A 313 11.15 -9.34 -14.50
CA LEU A 313 11.17 -8.70 -13.19
C LEU A 313 9.83 -8.03 -12.90
N ALA A 314 9.26 -8.22 -11.73
CA ALA A 314 8.21 -7.34 -11.21
C ALA A 314 8.83 -6.26 -10.31
N LEU A 315 8.49 -5.00 -10.56
CA LEU A 315 8.91 -3.85 -9.75
C LEU A 315 7.66 -3.13 -9.26
N PHE A 316 7.56 -2.89 -7.96
CA PHE A 316 6.48 -2.07 -7.39
C PHE A 316 7.04 -0.69 -7.07
N ASP A 317 6.57 0.33 -7.80
CA ASP A 317 6.85 1.74 -7.51
C ASP A 317 5.68 2.30 -6.69
N VAL A 318 5.90 2.43 -5.38
CA VAL A 318 4.93 3.09 -4.50
C VAL A 318 5.31 4.56 -4.42
N GLN A 319 4.70 5.36 -5.29
CA GLN A 319 5.08 6.74 -5.56
C GLN A 319 4.86 7.68 -4.38
N ARG A 320 5.71 8.67 -4.27
CA ARG A 320 5.63 9.76 -3.30
C ARG A 320 6.05 11.09 -3.93
N ALA A 321 5.82 12.20 -3.24
CA ALA A 321 6.17 13.51 -3.76
C ALA A 321 7.68 13.69 -3.94
N GLY A 322 8.09 14.08 -5.15
CA GLY A 322 9.43 14.48 -5.56
C GLY A 322 9.59 16.00 -5.61
N PRO A 323 10.68 16.54 -6.24
CA PRO A 323 11.86 15.81 -6.73
C PRO A 323 12.86 15.43 -5.64
N SER A 324 13.87 14.60 -5.99
CA SER A 324 14.89 14.05 -5.08
C SER A 324 14.24 13.24 -3.94
N THR A 325 14.69 13.38 -2.70
CA THR A 325 14.05 12.77 -1.53
C THR A 325 12.61 13.24 -1.36
N GLY A 326 12.32 14.48 -1.76
CA GLY A 326 10.99 15.07 -1.79
C GLY A 326 10.30 15.10 -0.42
N MET A 327 9.02 14.77 -0.41
CA MET A 327 8.23 14.63 0.79
C MET A 327 7.81 13.17 0.97
N PRO A 328 8.55 12.37 1.75
CA PRO A 328 8.39 10.91 1.82
C PRO A 328 7.00 10.42 2.22
N THR A 329 6.22 11.28 2.86
CA THR A 329 4.90 10.96 3.42
C THR A 329 3.78 11.77 2.76
N ARG A 330 4.01 12.24 1.52
CA ARG A 330 3.00 12.94 0.71
C ARG A 330 2.81 12.26 -0.63
N THR A 331 1.56 12.08 -1.03
CA THR A 331 1.17 11.44 -2.29
C THR A 331 1.44 12.36 -3.47
N GLN A 332 2.08 11.82 -4.49
CA GLN A 332 2.20 12.42 -5.81
C GLN A 332 2.51 11.32 -6.82
N GLN A 333 1.98 11.41 -8.02
CA GLN A 333 2.23 10.48 -9.12
C GLN A 333 3.12 11.17 -10.16
N SER A 334 4.39 11.40 -9.83
CA SER A 334 5.36 12.11 -10.67
C SER A 334 6.37 11.21 -11.38
N ASP A 335 6.36 9.92 -11.10
CA ASP A 335 7.39 8.98 -11.56
C ASP A 335 7.05 8.30 -12.88
N ILE A 336 5.84 8.53 -13.43
CA ILE A 336 5.29 7.81 -14.59
C ILE A 336 6.23 7.86 -15.81
N LEU A 337 6.65 9.05 -16.22
CA LEU A 337 7.55 9.18 -17.38
C LEU A 337 8.94 8.63 -17.09
N ALA A 338 9.44 8.84 -15.87
CA ALA A 338 10.73 8.30 -15.45
C ALA A 338 10.73 6.76 -15.46
N ALA A 339 9.66 6.14 -15.00
CA ALA A 339 9.49 4.68 -15.01
C ALA A 339 9.30 4.14 -16.44
N ALA A 340 8.45 4.80 -17.26
CA ALA A 340 8.14 4.36 -18.62
C ALA A 340 9.37 4.29 -19.54
N PHE A 341 10.36 5.17 -19.31
CA PHE A 341 11.57 5.30 -20.13
C PHE A 341 12.85 5.18 -19.29
N ALA A 342 12.77 4.45 -18.17
CA ALA A 342 13.93 4.28 -17.29
C ALA A 342 15.11 3.66 -18.03
N SER A 343 16.31 4.15 -17.75
CA SER A 343 17.59 3.90 -18.40
C SER A 343 17.89 4.89 -19.53
N HIS A 344 19.09 4.78 -20.07
CA HIS A 344 19.52 5.50 -21.27
C HIS A 344 19.24 4.67 -22.52
N GLY A 345 19.19 5.31 -23.68
CA GLY A 345 18.84 4.65 -24.95
C GLY A 345 17.34 4.53 -25.17
N ASP A 346 16.93 3.56 -25.99
CA ASP A 346 15.56 3.43 -26.48
C ASP A 346 14.73 2.41 -25.66
N THR A 347 14.81 2.48 -24.36
CA THR A 347 14.04 1.60 -23.46
C THR A 347 12.57 2.00 -23.39
N ARG A 348 11.69 1.00 -23.19
CA ARG A 348 10.26 1.17 -22.91
C ARG A 348 9.81 0.11 -21.92
N HIS A 349 9.18 0.52 -20.84
CA HIS A 349 8.69 -0.39 -19.82
C HIS A 349 7.17 -0.44 -19.80
N VAL A 350 6.64 -1.61 -19.51
CA VAL A 350 5.19 -1.82 -19.29
C VAL A 350 4.84 -1.34 -17.89
N LEU A 351 3.84 -0.46 -17.79
CA LEU A 351 3.34 0.09 -16.54
C LEU A 351 1.93 -0.40 -16.28
N LEU A 352 1.64 -0.86 -15.05
CA LEU A 352 0.31 -1.23 -14.59
C LEU A 352 -0.12 -0.25 -13.49
N PHE A 353 -1.35 0.25 -13.55
CA PHE A 353 -1.86 1.29 -12.64
C PHE A 353 -3.07 0.76 -11.86
N PRO A 354 -2.89 0.16 -10.68
CA PRO A 354 -4.01 -0.23 -9.84
C PRO A 354 -4.73 0.99 -9.27
N ALA A 355 -6.06 0.97 -9.28
CA ALA A 355 -6.92 2.02 -8.75
C ALA A 355 -7.29 1.82 -7.27
N ASP A 356 -7.20 0.58 -6.77
CA ASP A 356 -7.59 0.18 -5.43
C ASP A 356 -6.82 -1.07 -4.96
N PRO A 357 -7.01 -1.54 -3.71
CA PRO A 357 -6.33 -2.72 -3.20
C PRO A 357 -6.67 -4.03 -3.93
N GLU A 358 -7.88 -4.20 -4.46
CA GLU A 358 -8.23 -5.37 -5.27
C GLU A 358 -7.37 -5.43 -6.53
N GLU A 359 -7.25 -4.29 -7.22
CA GLU A 359 -6.37 -4.19 -8.38
C GLU A 359 -4.89 -4.30 -8.02
N CYS A 360 -4.47 -3.85 -6.83
CA CYS A 360 -3.11 -4.11 -6.35
C CYS A 360 -2.80 -5.61 -6.25
N PHE A 361 -3.74 -6.41 -5.73
CA PHE A 361 -3.62 -7.87 -5.71
C PHE A 361 -3.58 -8.45 -7.13
N ARG A 362 -4.57 -8.13 -7.98
CA ARG A 362 -4.68 -8.69 -9.34
C ARG A 362 -3.52 -8.28 -10.24
N MET A 363 -3.12 -7.00 -10.20
CA MET A 363 -2.01 -6.51 -11.01
C MET A 363 -0.65 -7.00 -10.53
N ALA A 364 -0.50 -7.33 -9.24
CA ALA A 364 0.68 -8.05 -8.78
C ALA A 364 0.79 -9.42 -9.47
N VAL A 365 -0.29 -10.19 -9.55
CA VAL A 365 -0.32 -11.46 -10.27
C VAL A 365 0.01 -11.27 -11.75
N SER A 366 -0.70 -10.33 -12.39
CA SER A 366 -0.50 -10.00 -13.80
C SER A 366 0.93 -9.55 -14.10
N ALA A 367 1.57 -8.82 -13.18
CA ALA A 367 2.95 -8.36 -13.35
C ALA A 367 3.95 -9.52 -13.47
N PHE A 368 3.80 -10.58 -12.67
CA PHE A 368 4.67 -11.76 -12.78
C PHE A 368 4.40 -12.57 -14.06
N ASP A 369 3.14 -12.78 -14.41
CA ASP A 369 2.80 -13.49 -15.64
C ASP A 369 3.26 -12.73 -16.89
N LEU A 370 3.03 -11.42 -16.94
CA LEU A 370 3.51 -10.57 -18.03
C LEU A 370 5.03 -10.50 -18.09
N ALA A 371 5.72 -10.41 -16.92
CA ALA A 371 7.17 -10.40 -16.89
C ALA A 371 7.76 -11.70 -17.47
N ASP A 372 7.21 -12.84 -17.09
CA ASP A 372 7.65 -14.15 -17.63
C ASP A 372 7.31 -14.31 -19.12
N ARG A 373 6.09 -13.92 -19.55
CA ARG A 373 5.65 -14.01 -20.95
C ARG A 373 6.45 -13.09 -21.85
N LEU A 374 6.63 -11.84 -21.45
CA LEU A 374 7.31 -10.81 -22.23
C LEU A 374 8.83 -10.82 -22.00
N GLN A 375 9.32 -11.49 -20.96
CA GLN A 375 10.73 -11.49 -20.56
C GLN A 375 11.28 -10.06 -20.48
N THR A 376 10.67 -9.25 -19.61
CA THR A 376 11.00 -7.83 -19.46
C THR A 376 10.54 -7.34 -18.08
N PRO A 377 11.07 -6.21 -17.57
CA PRO A 377 10.51 -5.59 -16.38
C PRO A 377 9.07 -5.14 -16.59
N ILE A 378 8.22 -5.43 -15.61
CA ILE A 378 6.85 -4.92 -15.48
C ILE A 378 6.80 -4.07 -14.21
N ILE A 379 6.35 -2.82 -14.31
CA ILE A 379 6.34 -1.89 -13.20
C ILE A 379 4.90 -1.64 -12.76
N VAL A 380 4.58 -1.97 -11.53
CA VAL A 380 3.28 -1.68 -10.91
C VAL A 380 3.38 -0.31 -10.24
N MET A 381 2.66 0.66 -10.80
CA MET A 381 2.66 2.07 -10.40
C MET A 381 1.59 2.31 -9.34
N MET A 382 1.95 2.09 -8.09
CA MET A 382 1.13 2.43 -6.93
C MET A 382 1.44 3.84 -6.45
N ASP A 383 0.77 4.30 -5.42
CA ASP A 383 1.16 5.50 -4.69
C ASP A 383 0.94 5.32 -3.18
N LEU A 384 1.41 6.30 -2.40
CA LEU A 384 1.28 6.30 -0.95
C LEU A 384 -0.19 6.20 -0.49
N ASP A 385 -1.12 6.79 -1.23
CA ASP A 385 -2.52 6.83 -0.84
C ASP A 385 -3.17 5.45 -0.90
N ILE A 386 -2.93 4.71 -2.00
CA ILE A 386 -3.40 3.33 -2.14
C ILE A 386 -2.55 2.40 -1.27
N GLY A 387 -1.24 2.58 -1.26
CA GLY A 387 -0.30 1.66 -0.63
C GLY A 387 -0.32 1.61 0.88
N MET A 388 -0.64 2.72 1.58
CA MET A 388 -0.50 2.82 3.03
C MET A 388 -1.77 3.20 3.79
N ASN A 389 -2.88 3.44 3.12
CA ASN A 389 -4.15 3.71 3.78
C ASN A 389 -5.07 2.50 3.69
N ASP A 390 -5.89 2.31 4.71
CA ASP A 390 -6.90 1.25 4.71
C ASP A 390 -8.10 1.65 3.84
N TRP A 391 -8.47 0.76 2.93
CA TRP A 391 -9.61 0.90 2.03
C TRP A 391 -10.59 -0.25 2.20
N PRO A 392 -11.89 -0.03 2.06
CA PRO A 392 -12.81 -1.14 1.86
C PRO A 392 -12.51 -1.80 0.50
N CYS A 393 -12.36 -3.10 0.53
CA CYS A 393 -12.00 -3.91 -0.63
C CYS A 393 -12.94 -5.13 -0.66
N PRO A 394 -13.51 -5.53 -1.81
CA PRO A 394 -14.16 -6.82 -1.90
C PRO A 394 -13.24 -7.95 -1.43
N GLU A 395 -13.81 -9.03 -0.93
CA GLU A 395 -13.01 -10.21 -0.57
C GLU A 395 -12.15 -10.65 -1.76
N LEU A 396 -10.85 -10.79 -1.53
CA LEU A 396 -9.91 -11.17 -2.58
C LEU A 396 -10.13 -12.62 -3.00
N THR A 397 -10.26 -12.85 -4.30
CA THR A 397 -10.48 -14.18 -4.85
C THR A 397 -9.16 -14.96 -4.90
N TRP A 398 -9.13 -16.10 -4.22
CA TRP A 398 -8.04 -17.07 -4.29
C TRP A 398 -8.51 -18.32 -5.05
N ASP A 399 -8.01 -18.49 -6.28
CA ASP A 399 -8.34 -19.64 -7.13
C ASP A 399 -7.19 -20.66 -7.08
N ASP A 400 -7.41 -21.80 -6.44
CA ASP A 400 -6.41 -22.87 -6.33
C ASP A 400 -6.06 -23.51 -7.68
N SER A 401 -6.83 -23.25 -8.73
CA SER A 401 -6.54 -23.74 -10.09
C SER A 401 -5.54 -22.86 -10.85
N TYR A 402 -5.21 -21.67 -10.33
CA TYR A 402 -4.25 -20.77 -10.96
C TYR A 402 -2.90 -21.45 -11.14
N GLN A 403 -2.36 -21.34 -12.35
CA GLN A 403 -1.03 -21.82 -12.70
C GLN A 403 -0.19 -20.66 -13.22
N PRO A 404 1.00 -20.43 -12.65
CA PRO A 404 1.91 -19.39 -13.12
C PRO A 404 2.25 -19.54 -14.60
N ASP A 405 1.99 -18.52 -15.41
CA ASP A 405 2.39 -18.50 -16.82
C ASP A 405 3.90 -18.17 -16.92
N ARG A 406 4.70 -19.17 -17.32
CA ARG A 406 6.16 -19.04 -17.42
C ARG A 406 6.64 -18.52 -18.78
N GLY A 407 5.71 -18.25 -19.70
CA GLY A 407 6.02 -17.83 -21.06
C GLY A 407 6.75 -18.90 -21.89
N LYS A 408 7.52 -18.44 -22.87
CA LYS A 408 8.25 -19.31 -23.81
C LYS A 408 9.56 -19.86 -23.21
N VAL A 409 9.52 -21.08 -22.67
CA VAL A 409 10.68 -21.76 -22.05
C VAL A 409 10.89 -23.09 -22.75
N TYR A 410 12.11 -23.34 -23.28
CA TYR A 410 12.49 -24.65 -23.80
C TYR A 410 12.82 -25.61 -22.65
N THR A 411 12.30 -26.82 -22.74
CA THR A 411 12.60 -27.94 -21.85
C THR A 411 13.92 -28.65 -22.25
N ALA A 412 14.45 -29.47 -21.38
CA ALA A 412 15.60 -30.34 -21.69
C ALA A 412 15.35 -31.21 -22.95
N ARG A 413 14.09 -31.66 -23.15
CA ARG A 413 13.73 -32.45 -24.33
C ARG A 413 13.84 -31.60 -25.61
N ASP A 414 13.25 -30.40 -25.61
CA ASP A 414 13.29 -29.49 -26.78
C ASP A 414 14.74 -29.19 -27.15
N LEU A 415 15.58 -28.89 -26.15
CA LEU A 415 17.01 -28.59 -26.34
C LEU A 415 17.83 -29.79 -26.82
N SER A 416 17.44 -31.01 -26.48
CA SER A 416 18.11 -32.22 -26.94
C SER A 416 17.85 -32.52 -28.42
N GLU A 417 16.74 -32.05 -28.96
CA GLU A 417 16.32 -32.22 -30.37
C GLU A 417 16.81 -31.06 -31.27
N MET A 418 17.45 -30.01 -30.68
CA MET A 418 17.94 -28.83 -31.40
C MET A 418 19.44 -28.95 -31.73
N ASP A 419 19.78 -28.59 -32.96
CA ASP A 419 21.19 -28.47 -33.37
C ASP A 419 21.89 -27.25 -32.77
N THR A 420 21.13 -26.13 -32.63
CA THR A 420 21.65 -24.86 -32.11
C THR A 420 20.56 -24.05 -31.42
N PHE A 421 20.85 -23.59 -30.24
CA PHE A 421 19.99 -22.67 -29.51
C PHE A 421 20.40 -21.20 -29.77
N ALA A 422 19.43 -20.36 -30.10
CA ALA A 422 19.64 -18.92 -30.29
C ALA A 422 18.70 -18.15 -29.35
N ARG A 423 19.28 -17.64 -28.25
CA ARG A 423 18.52 -17.00 -27.14
C ARG A 423 17.64 -15.83 -27.59
N TYR A 424 18.11 -15.07 -28.57
CA TYR A 424 17.44 -13.85 -29.02
C TYR A 424 16.86 -13.95 -30.43
N LEU A 425 16.58 -15.17 -30.89
CA LEU A 425 15.89 -15.43 -32.16
C LEU A 425 14.39 -15.42 -31.94
N ASP A 426 13.70 -14.53 -32.65
CA ASP A 426 12.24 -14.48 -32.74
C ASP A 426 11.77 -15.56 -33.72
N VAL A 427 11.27 -16.67 -33.20
CA VAL A 427 10.82 -17.81 -34.01
C VAL A 427 9.39 -17.61 -34.51
N ASP A 428 8.56 -16.95 -33.70
CA ASP A 428 7.11 -16.84 -33.93
C ASP A 428 6.73 -15.50 -34.57
N GLY A 429 7.64 -14.53 -34.64
CA GLY A 429 7.42 -13.22 -35.26
C GLY A 429 6.72 -12.19 -34.35
N ASP A 430 6.51 -12.51 -33.07
CA ASP A 430 5.86 -11.64 -32.08
C ASP A 430 6.86 -10.81 -31.23
N GLY A 431 8.14 -10.91 -31.53
CA GLY A 431 9.23 -10.23 -30.81
C GLY A 431 9.67 -10.94 -29.54
N ILE A 432 9.00 -11.99 -29.08
CA ILE A 432 9.28 -12.72 -27.86
C ILE A 432 10.08 -13.99 -28.18
N CYS A 433 11.28 -14.09 -27.64
CA CYS A 433 12.16 -15.23 -27.87
C CYS A 433 11.90 -16.35 -26.86
N TYR A 434 12.30 -17.57 -27.24
CA TYR A 434 12.36 -18.67 -26.29
C TYR A 434 13.57 -18.51 -25.38
N ARG A 435 13.39 -18.76 -24.08
CA ARG A 435 14.48 -18.78 -23.10
C ARG A 435 14.73 -20.18 -22.57
N THR A 436 15.85 -20.35 -21.92
CA THR A 436 16.20 -21.55 -21.16
C THR A 436 16.51 -21.15 -19.72
N LEU A 437 16.45 -22.10 -18.81
CA LEU A 437 16.87 -21.90 -17.44
C LEU A 437 18.25 -22.55 -17.19
N PRO A 438 19.11 -21.93 -16.36
CA PRO A 438 20.41 -22.50 -16.04
C PRO A 438 20.30 -23.92 -15.46
N GLY A 439 21.11 -24.84 -15.97
CA GLY A 439 21.13 -26.24 -15.53
C GLY A 439 20.15 -27.17 -16.24
N GLU A 440 19.25 -26.65 -17.10
CA GLU A 440 18.25 -27.47 -17.79
C GLU A 440 18.91 -28.44 -18.81
N HIS A 441 19.73 -27.91 -19.70
CA HIS A 441 20.43 -28.72 -20.69
C HIS A 441 21.69 -28.00 -21.23
N PRO A 442 22.81 -28.71 -21.52
CA PRO A 442 24.04 -28.09 -22.04
C PRO A 442 23.83 -27.27 -23.33
N ASN A 443 22.98 -27.75 -24.25
CA ASN A 443 22.67 -27.03 -25.51
C ASN A 443 21.94 -25.69 -25.28
N GLY A 444 21.31 -25.49 -24.13
CA GLY A 444 20.62 -24.25 -23.77
C GLY A 444 21.53 -23.22 -23.08
N ALA A 445 22.83 -23.49 -22.97
CA ALA A 445 23.76 -22.60 -22.29
C ALA A 445 24.01 -21.32 -23.10
N TYR A 446 23.88 -20.15 -22.44
CA TYR A 446 24.24 -18.85 -23.00
C TYR A 446 24.68 -17.90 -21.88
N LEU A 447 25.36 -16.82 -22.26
CA LEU A 447 25.72 -15.76 -21.32
C LEU A 447 24.84 -14.53 -21.58
N ILE A 448 24.21 -14.02 -20.53
CA ILE A 448 23.53 -12.72 -20.60
C ILE A 448 24.56 -11.61 -20.82
N ARG A 449 24.20 -10.63 -21.64
CA ARG A 449 25.13 -9.59 -22.03
C ARG A 449 24.42 -8.25 -22.20
N GLY A 450 24.77 -7.28 -21.38
CA GLY A 450 24.27 -5.90 -21.46
C GLY A 450 24.89 -5.09 -22.60
N SER A 451 26.06 -5.51 -23.14
CA SER A 451 26.63 -4.91 -24.34
C SER A 451 25.96 -5.45 -25.62
N GLY A 452 26.22 -4.83 -26.76
CA GLY A 452 25.70 -5.25 -28.06
C GLY A 452 25.85 -6.75 -28.29
N HIS A 453 24.76 -7.41 -28.65
CA HIS A 453 24.73 -8.85 -28.90
C HIS A 453 23.87 -9.21 -30.11
N ASN A 454 24.19 -10.33 -30.73
CA ASN A 454 23.40 -10.89 -31.81
C ASN A 454 22.36 -11.91 -31.30
N LYS A 455 21.64 -12.54 -32.23
CA LYS A 455 20.59 -13.52 -31.88
C LYS A 455 21.07 -14.73 -31.09
N PHE A 456 22.39 -15.04 -31.11
CA PHE A 456 22.98 -16.11 -30.32
C PHE A 456 23.46 -15.67 -28.92
N GLY A 457 23.35 -14.38 -28.57
CA GLY A 457 23.93 -13.81 -27.35
C GLY A 457 25.44 -13.51 -27.48
N GLY A 458 25.99 -13.67 -28.67
CA GLY A 458 27.41 -13.35 -28.97
C GLY A 458 27.61 -11.83 -29.04
N TYR A 459 28.73 -11.34 -28.50
CA TYR A 459 29.09 -9.93 -28.59
C TYR A 459 29.20 -9.47 -30.05
N THR A 460 28.69 -8.28 -30.34
CA THR A 460 28.79 -7.65 -31.65
C THR A 460 28.76 -6.12 -31.54
N GLU A 461 29.48 -5.46 -32.46
CA GLU A 461 29.40 -3.99 -32.71
C GLU A 461 28.90 -3.72 -34.13
N ARG A 462 28.38 -4.73 -34.82
CA ARG A 462 27.79 -4.58 -36.14
C ARG A 462 26.42 -3.93 -36.05
N ALA A 463 26.24 -2.86 -36.85
CA ALA A 463 25.00 -2.08 -36.84
C ALA A 463 23.79 -2.89 -37.32
N ASP A 464 23.95 -3.81 -38.27
CA ASP A 464 22.89 -4.67 -38.78
C ASP A 464 22.38 -5.66 -37.71
N GLU A 465 23.28 -6.30 -36.96
CA GLU A 465 22.91 -7.20 -35.87
C GLU A 465 22.28 -6.45 -34.68
N TYR A 466 22.78 -5.25 -34.38
CA TYR A 466 22.19 -4.39 -33.34
C TYR A 466 20.75 -3.97 -33.71
N LEU A 467 20.52 -3.54 -34.95
CA LEU A 467 19.19 -3.17 -35.43
C LEU A 467 18.21 -4.34 -35.39
N GLU A 468 18.64 -5.55 -35.74
CA GLU A 468 17.80 -6.75 -35.64
C GLU A 468 17.26 -6.93 -34.22
N VAL A 469 18.10 -6.78 -33.20
CA VAL A 469 17.69 -6.90 -31.80
C VAL A 469 16.75 -5.78 -31.36
N VAL A 470 17.07 -4.52 -31.69
CA VAL A 470 16.28 -3.36 -31.26
C VAL A 470 14.89 -3.35 -31.93
N ASP A 471 14.82 -3.67 -33.23
CA ASP A 471 13.55 -3.74 -33.95
C ASP A 471 12.67 -4.88 -33.44
N ARG A 472 13.30 -6.00 -33.00
CA ARG A 472 12.59 -7.09 -32.35
C ARG A 472 12.05 -6.66 -30.98
N LEU A 473 12.82 -5.95 -30.16
CA LEU A 473 12.37 -5.43 -28.88
C LEU A 473 11.20 -4.44 -29.03
N ARG A 474 11.18 -3.63 -30.11
CA ARG A 474 10.03 -2.77 -30.43
C ARG A 474 8.79 -3.62 -30.72
N ARG A 475 8.91 -4.64 -31.60
CA ARG A 475 7.83 -5.58 -31.92
C ARG A 475 7.29 -6.27 -30.67
N LYS A 476 8.19 -6.72 -29.76
CA LYS A 476 7.76 -7.27 -28.46
C LYS A 476 6.94 -6.29 -27.65
N PHE A 477 7.29 -5.00 -27.66
CA PHE A 477 6.52 -3.97 -26.95
C PHE A 477 5.15 -3.75 -27.58
N ASP A 478 5.05 -3.82 -28.92
CA ASP A 478 3.76 -3.77 -29.63
C ASP A 478 2.88 -4.99 -29.27
N THR A 479 3.47 -6.19 -29.20
CA THR A 479 2.79 -7.41 -28.72
C THR A 479 2.32 -7.26 -27.26
N ALA A 480 3.09 -6.57 -26.40
CA ALA A 480 2.71 -6.34 -25.01
C ALA A 480 1.38 -5.58 -24.88
N ALA A 481 1.08 -4.68 -25.82
CA ALA A 481 -0.18 -3.92 -25.80
C ALA A 481 -1.44 -4.82 -25.92
N GLU A 482 -1.30 -6.00 -26.52
CA GLU A 482 -2.38 -6.99 -26.66
C GLU A 482 -2.53 -7.90 -25.44
N LEU A 483 -1.54 -7.89 -24.53
CA LEU A 483 -1.46 -8.81 -23.40
C LEU A 483 -1.73 -8.14 -22.04
N VAL A 484 -1.56 -6.83 -21.95
CA VAL A 484 -1.83 -6.07 -20.73
C VAL A 484 -3.34 -5.93 -20.48
N PRO A 485 -3.76 -5.80 -19.21
CA PRO A 485 -5.15 -5.47 -18.91
C PRO A 485 -5.60 -4.20 -19.65
N GLU A 486 -6.82 -4.22 -20.18
CA GLU A 486 -7.40 -3.04 -20.83
C GLU A 486 -7.58 -1.90 -19.80
N PRO A 487 -7.21 -0.65 -20.15
CA PRO A 487 -7.41 0.47 -19.26
C PRO A 487 -8.91 0.75 -19.08
N VAL A 488 -9.32 1.01 -17.85
CA VAL A 488 -10.67 1.48 -17.51
C VAL A 488 -10.70 3.01 -17.64
N ILE A 489 -11.62 3.55 -18.45
CA ILE A 489 -11.76 4.98 -18.73
C ILE A 489 -13.06 5.51 -18.12
#